data_1a81e3cdb523e6b0afe4b6c069ccabca
#
_entry.id   1a81e3cdb523e6b0afe4b6c069ccabca
#
_cell.length_a   1.000
_cell.length_b   1.000
_cell.length_c   1.000
_cell.angle_alpha   90.00
_cell.angle_beta   90.00
_cell.angle_gamma   90.00
#
_symmetry.space_group_name_H-M   'P 1'
#
loop_
_entity.id
_entity.type
_entity.pdbx_description
1 polymer ?
#
loop_
_entity_poly.entity_id
_entity_poly.type
_entity_poly.pdbx_seq_one_letter_code
_entity_poly.pdbx_strand_id
1 'polypeptide(L)'
;MEEEKKGFVVRDRRIFDEKGETRETQEAPREQERPKEEPKRETGPREEASEDYFYPEVNFANFILSLSTTAMFHFGDFPDPASGQTKKNLAAAKHAIDTIAMLRSKTEGNLDADEKSLIDGILFELRMRYVK
;
A
#
# COMPACT_ATOMS: atom_id res chain seq x y z
N MET A 1 -50.51 -0.82 -16.13
CA MET A 1 -49.19 -1.30 -15.68
C MET A 1 -48.60 -0.22 -14.78
N GLU A 2 -48.78 -0.38 -13.48
CA GLU A 2 -48.26 0.57 -12.51
C GLU A 2 -46.84 0.12 -12.13
N GLU A 3 -45.88 0.92 -12.51
CA GLU A 3 -44.52 0.75 -12.02
C GLU A 3 -44.42 1.21 -10.56
N GLU A 4 -44.35 0.26 -9.63
CA GLU A 4 -44.00 0.55 -8.25
C GLU A 4 -42.57 1.08 -8.17
N LYS A 5 -42.44 2.37 -8.05
CA LYS A 5 -41.19 3.03 -7.61
C LYS A 5 -40.90 2.61 -6.20
N LYS A 6 -40.04 1.62 -6.00
CA LYS A 6 -39.42 1.33 -4.71
C LYS A 6 -38.63 2.54 -4.25
N GLY A 7 -39.28 3.35 -3.40
CA GLY A 7 -38.62 4.47 -2.75
C GLY A 7 -37.46 3.98 -1.88
N PHE A 8 -36.28 4.48 -2.14
CA PHE A 8 -35.12 4.26 -1.32
C PHE A 8 -35.30 5.00 0.00
N VAL A 9 -35.49 4.27 1.10
CA VAL A 9 -35.63 4.87 2.45
C VAL A 9 -34.22 5.06 3.01
N VAL A 10 -33.74 6.29 2.97
CA VAL A 10 -32.51 6.69 3.68
C VAL A 10 -32.86 6.84 5.16
N ARG A 11 -32.43 5.88 6.00
CA ARG A 11 -32.43 6.04 7.44
C ARG A 11 -31.21 6.89 7.84
N ASP A 12 -31.45 8.14 8.14
CA ASP A 12 -30.45 9.02 8.73
C ASP A 12 -30.11 8.54 10.14
N ARG A 13 -28.87 8.07 10.34
CA ARG A 13 -28.35 7.59 11.64
C ARG A 13 -27.58 8.69 12.38
N ARG A 14 -27.89 9.93 12.16
CA ARG A 14 -27.26 11.01 12.89
C ARG A 14 -27.74 11.01 14.34
N ILE A 15 -26.79 11.02 15.26
CA ILE A 15 -27.01 11.02 16.72
C ILE A 15 -27.50 12.40 17.18
N PHE A 16 -27.27 13.43 16.37
CA PHE A 16 -27.66 14.83 16.64
C PHE A 16 -28.64 15.33 15.59
N ASP A 17 -29.61 16.11 16.00
CA ASP A 17 -30.49 16.83 15.09
C ASP A 17 -29.86 18.17 14.67
N GLU A 18 -30.52 18.91 13.79
CA GLU A 18 -30.01 20.18 13.25
C GLU A 18 -29.83 21.28 14.30
N LYS A 19 -30.25 21.03 15.54
CA LYS A 19 -30.12 21.99 16.68
C LYS A 19 -29.06 21.57 17.70
N GLY A 20 -28.35 20.46 17.46
CA GLY A 20 -27.24 20.01 18.30
C GLY A 20 -27.64 19.37 19.63
N GLU A 21 -28.91 19.02 19.81
CA GLU A 21 -29.38 18.31 21.00
C GLU A 21 -29.45 16.80 20.77
N THR A 22 -29.01 16.04 21.79
CA THR A 22 -29.10 14.58 21.76
C THR A 22 -30.56 14.13 21.91
N ARG A 23 -31.05 13.33 20.97
CA ARG A 23 -32.36 12.69 21.12
C ARG A 23 -32.31 11.68 22.24
N GLU A 24 -32.98 11.97 23.35
CA GLU A 24 -33.26 11.00 24.39
C GLU A 24 -34.26 9.97 23.86
N THR A 25 -33.79 8.74 23.75
CA THR A 25 -34.65 7.59 23.46
C THR A 25 -35.37 7.21 24.76
N GLN A 26 -36.66 7.44 24.81
CA GLN A 26 -37.48 6.96 25.92
C GLN A 26 -37.46 5.44 25.92
N GLU A 27 -36.92 4.87 27.00
CA GLU A 27 -37.00 3.47 27.34
C GLU A 27 -38.41 3.08 27.71
N ALA A 28 -38.93 2.05 27.04
CA ALA A 28 -40.04 1.28 27.57
C ALA A 28 -39.49 -0.07 28.07
N PRO A 29 -39.88 -0.54 29.25
CA PRO A 29 -39.34 -1.74 29.85
C PRO A 29 -39.96 -2.99 29.26
N ARG A 30 -39.18 -3.99 28.87
CA ARG A 30 -39.61 -5.35 28.61
C ARG A 30 -38.54 -6.36 29.03
N GLU A 31 -38.87 -7.01 30.10
CA GLU A 31 -38.94 -8.42 30.39
C GLU A 31 -37.91 -9.36 29.75
N GLN A 32 -37.30 -10.07 30.64
CA GLN A 32 -36.20 -11.01 30.56
C GLN A 32 -36.54 -12.26 29.73
N GLU A 33 -35.72 -12.55 28.73
CA GLU A 33 -35.41 -13.91 28.32
C GLU A 33 -33.93 -14.06 28.09
N ARG A 34 -33.36 -15.10 28.74
CA ARG A 34 -31.91 -15.34 28.77
C ARG A 34 -31.42 -15.91 27.47
N PRO A 35 -30.23 -15.50 27.04
CA PRO A 35 -29.66 -15.88 25.76
C PRO A 35 -28.76 -17.12 25.88
N LYS A 36 -28.78 -17.88 24.81
CA LYS A 36 -27.70 -18.81 24.48
C LYS A 36 -26.44 -18.05 24.20
N GLU A 37 -25.38 -18.42 24.89
CA GLU A 37 -24.04 -17.96 24.66
C GLU A 37 -23.56 -18.34 23.23
N GLU A 38 -23.51 -17.39 22.36
CA GLU A 38 -22.62 -17.45 21.21
C GLU A 38 -21.29 -16.79 21.59
N PRO A 39 -20.15 -17.35 21.19
CA PRO A 39 -18.86 -16.77 21.56
C PRO A 39 -18.70 -15.39 20.96
N LYS A 40 -18.67 -14.37 21.82
CA LYS A 40 -18.23 -13.03 21.46
C LYS A 40 -16.87 -13.13 20.77
N ARG A 41 -16.86 -12.92 19.47
CA ARG A 41 -15.65 -12.46 18.83
C ARG A 41 -15.39 -11.05 19.36
N GLU A 42 -14.51 -10.97 20.31
CA GLU A 42 -13.92 -9.70 20.72
C GLU A 42 -13.20 -9.13 19.50
N THR A 43 -13.89 -8.24 18.79
CA THR A 43 -13.21 -7.24 18.00
C THR A 43 -12.70 -6.19 18.98
N GLY A 44 -11.65 -6.54 19.73
CA GLY A 44 -10.82 -5.55 20.37
C GLY A 44 -10.35 -4.55 19.30
N PRO A 45 -10.06 -3.30 19.66
CA PRO A 45 -9.42 -2.40 18.73
C PRO A 45 -8.20 -3.16 18.21
N ARG A 46 -8.19 -3.38 16.91
CA ARG A 46 -7.01 -3.82 16.22
C ARG A 46 -6.03 -2.70 16.51
N GLU A 47 -5.20 -2.90 17.52
CA GLU A 47 -3.94 -2.20 17.59
C GLU A 47 -3.33 -2.51 16.23
N GLU A 48 -3.43 -1.55 15.32
CA GLU A 48 -2.53 -1.48 14.21
C GLU A 48 -1.18 -1.54 14.89
N ALA A 49 -0.60 -2.75 14.93
CA ALA A 49 0.80 -2.88 15.21
C ALA A 49 1.41 -1.92 14.20
N SER A 50 1.81 -0.77 14.67
CA SER A 50 2.75 0.08 13.98
C SER A 50 3.99 -0.81 13.89
N GLU A 51 4.00 -1.66 12.84
CA GLU A 51 5.26 -2.18 12.39
C GLU A 51 6.06 -0.91 12.19
N ASP A 52 7.03 -0.68 13.05
CA ASP A 52 8.02 0.37 12.88
C ASP A 52 8.73 0.06 11.57
N TYR A 53 8.08 0.42 10.46
CA TYR A 53 8.70 0.39 9.15
C TYR A 53 9.84 1.39 9.23
N PHE A 54 11.02 0.87 9.47
CA PHE A 54 12.23 1.66 9.34
C PHE A 54 12.38 2.04 7.87
N TYR A 55 11.86 3.20 7.55
CA TYR A 55 12.08 3.78 6.23
C TYR A 55 13.49 4.35 6.18
N PRO A 56 14.29 3.97 5.18
CA PRO A 56 15.59 4.56 4.99
C PRO A 56 15.47 6.07 4.73
N GLU A 57 16.51 6.80 5.09
CA GLU A 57 16.58 8.24 4.84
C GLU A 57 16.29 8.57 3.36
N VAL A 58 15.50 9.64 3.15
CA VAL A 58 15.18 10.08 1.79
C VAL A 58 16.37 10.81 1.20
N ASN A 59 17.11 10.12 0.35
CA ASN A 59 18.22 10.66 -0.41
C ASN A 59 18.29 9.99 -1.80
N PHE A 60 19.09 10.55 -2.69
CA PHE A 60 19.20 10.06 -4.06
C PHE A 60 19.75 8.62 -4.13
N ALA A 61 20.75 8.30 -3.33
CA ALA A 61 21.34 6.97 -3.30
C ALA A 61 20.31 5.90 -2.92
N ASN A 62 19.53 6.10 -1.84
CA ASN A 62 18.49 5.19 -1.41
C ASN A 62 17.36 5.06 -2.44
N PHE A 63 17.04 6.13 -3.15
CA PHE A 63 16.07 6.09 -4.25
C PHE A 63 16.56 5.21 -5.40
N ILE A 64 17.80 5.38 -5.84
CA ILE A 64 18.40 4.56 -6.91
C ILE A 64 18.51 3.09 -6.48
N LEU A 65 18.88 2.82 -5.22
CA LEU A 65 18.91 1.46 -4.67
C LEU A 65 17.53 0.80 -4.69
N SER A 66 16.47 1.54 -4.38
CA SER A 66 15.10 1.02 -4.43
C SER A 66 14.68 0.61 -5.85
N LEU A 67 15.05 1.42 -6.84
CA LEU A 67 14.82 1.10 -8.26
C LEU A 67 15.66 -0.10 -8.72
N SER A 68 16.89 -0.22 -8.24
CA SER A 68 17.74 -1.39 -8.49
C SER A 68 17.10 -2.67 -7.93
N THR A 69 16.60 -2.62 -6.71
CA THR A 69 15.88 -3.75 -6.08
C THR A 69 14.64 -4.14 -6.89
N THR A 70 13.91 -3.16 -7.43
CA THR A 70 12.77 -3.42 -8.31
C THR A 70 13.20 -4.15 -9.59
N ALA A 71 14.33 -3.77 -10.19
CA ALA A 71 14.88 -4.48 -11.34
C ALA A 71 15.27 -5.93 -10.99
N MET A 72 15.90 -6.14 -9.84
CA MET A 72 16.28 -7.48 -9.35
C MET A 72 15.04 -8.34 -9.09
N PHE A 73 13.98 -7.77 -8.54
CA PHE A 73 12.71 -8.47 -8.40
C PHE A 73 12.18 -8.98 -9.74
N HIS A 74 12.25 -8.16 -10.79
CA HIS A 74 11.83 -8.56 -12.13
C HIS A 74 12.78 -9.54 -12.83
N PHE A 75 14.02 -9.68 -12.38
CA PHE A 75 14.89 -10.76 -12.79
C PHE A 75 14.54 -12.11 -12.12
N GLY A 76 13.68 -12.07 -11.10
CA GLY A 76 13.27 -13.28 -10.36
C GLY A 76 14.20 -13.63 -9.21
N ASP A 77 14.95 -12.68 -8.66
CA ASP A 77 15.86 -12.93 -7.54
C ASP A 77 15.13 -13.09 -6.21
N PHE A 78 13.95 -12.50 -6.12
CA PHE A 78 13.13 -12.51 -4.92
C PHE A 78 11.75 -13.11 -5.21
N PRO A 79 11.20 -13.91 -4.28
CA PRO A 79 9.84 -14.40 -4.41
C PRO A 79 8.84 -13.24 -4.25
N ASP A 80 7.75 -13.32 -5.00
CA ASP A 80 6.61 -12.41 -4.85
C ASP A 80 5.99 -12.60 -3.46
N PRO A 81 5.86 -11.53 -2.65
CA PRO A 81 5.30 -11.63 -1.29
C PRO A 81 3.87 -12.20 -1.26
N ALA A 82 3.10 -11.99 -2.33
CA ALA A 82 1.70 -12.42 -2.40
C ALA A 82 1.57 -13.89 -2.81
N SER A 83 2.42 -14.37 -3.73
CA SER A 83 2.33 -15.73 -4.30
C SER A 83 3.43 -16.69 -3.82
N GLY A 84 4.49 -16.18 -3.20
CA GLY A 84 5.67 -16.95 -2.81
C GLY A 84 6.49 -17.50 -4.00
N GLN A 85 6.12 -17.12 -5.23
CA GLN A 85 6.77 -17.61 -6.44
C GLN A 85 7.68 -16.54 -7.04
N THR A 86 8.82 -16.96 -7.56
CA THR A 86 9.68 -16.09 -8.36
C THR A 86 9.15 -16.02 -9.78
N LYS A 87 8.89 -14.81 -10.26
CA LYS A 87 8.45 -14.56 -11.63
C LYS A 87 9.46 -13.69 -12.34
N LYS A 88 10.00 -14.22 -13.44
CA LYS A 88 10.90 -13.45 -14.30
C LYS A 88 10.09 -12.62 -15.30
N ASN A 89 10.32 -11.32 -15.33
CA ASN A 89 9.72 -10.38 -16.28
C ASN A 89 10.79 -9.45 -16.85
N LEU A 90 11.41 -9.90 -17.95
CA LEU A 90 12.51 -9.14 -18.58
C LEU A 90 12.07 -7.78 -19.14
N ALA A 91 10.82 -7.65 -19.57
CA ALA A 91 10.31 -6.36 -20.06
C ALA A 91 10.22 -5.33 -18.91
N ALA A 92 9.73 -5.77 -17.74
CA ALA A 92 9.68 -4.92 -16.55
C ALA A 92 11.09 -4.62 -16.00
N ALA A 93 12.01 -5.58 -16.03
CA ALA A 93 13.41 -5.34 -15.69
C ALA A 93 14.06 -4.30 -16.60
N LYS A 94 13.83 -4.42 -17.90
CA LYS A 94 14.32 -3.42 -18.87
C LYS A 94 13.75 -2.04 -18.59
N HIS A 95 12.46 -1.94 -18.30
CA HIS A 95 11.82 -0.67 -17.97
C HIS A 95 12.45 -0.01 -16.73
N ALA A 96 12.77 -0.79 -15.70
CA ALA A 96 13.46 -0.29 -14.51
C ALA A 96 14.87 0.20 -14.85
N ILE A 97 15.63 -0.52 -15.66
CA ILE A 97 16.96 -0.12 -16.13
C ILE A 97 16.89 1.19 -16.94
N ASP A 98 15.93 1.29 -17.85
CA ASP A 98 15.75 2.49 -18.69
C ASP A 98 15.34 3.70 -17.82
N THR A 99 14.55 3.47 -16.75
CA THR A 99 14.19 4.51 -15.78
C THR A 99 15.42 5.03 -15.04
N ILE A 100 16.30 4.15 -14.56
CA ILE A 100 17.56 4.56 -13.91
C ILE A 100 18.47 5.30 -14.90
N ALA A 101 18.55 4.84 -16.14
CA ALA A 101 19.35 5.51 -17.17
C ALA A 101 18.81 6.91 -17.50
N MET A 102 17.50 7.07 -17.55
CA MET A 102 16.86 8.39 -17.73
C MET A 102 17.18 9.31 -16.54
N LEU A 103 17.08 8.82 -15.31
CA LEU A 103 17.41 9.60 -14.11
C LEU A 103 18.88 10.03 -14.12
N ARG A 104 19.81 9.14 -14.49
CA ARG A 104 21.22 9.49 -14.65
C ARG A 104 21.42 10.67 -15.59
N SER A 105 20.77 10.64 -16.73
CA SER A 105 20.83 11.72 -17.72
C SER A 105 20.22 13.03 -17.20
N LYS A 106 19.07 12.94 -16.52
CA LYS A 106 18.35 14.12 -16.01
C LYS A 106 19.03 14.77 -14.80
N THR A 107 19.84 14.04 -14.07
CA THR A 107 20.54 14.53 -12.86
C THR A 107 22.01 14.86 -13.15
N GLU A 108 22.45 14.79 -14.39
CA GLU A 108 23.84 15.10 -14.76
C GLU A 108 24.23 16.51 -14.33
N GLY A 109 25.36 16.62 -13.64
CA GLY A 109 25.85 17.87 -13.06
C GLY A 109 25.29 18.18 -11.64
N ASN A 110 24.29 17.45 -11.16
CA ASN A 110 23.72 17.62 -9.81
C ASN A 110 24.10 16.50 -8.84
N LEU A 111 24.83 15.50 -9.28
CA LEU A 111 25.27 14.38 -8.46
C LEU A 111 26.64 14.64 -7.85
N ASP A 112 26.82 14.25 -6.58
CA ASP A 112 28.16 14.16 -6.03
C ASP A 112 28.92 12.96 -6.61
N ALA A 113 30.20 12.81 -6.25
CA ALA A 113 31.05 11.76 -6.79
C ALA A 113 30.57 10.35 -6.42
N ASP A 114 30.05 10.20 -5.21
CA ASP A 114 29.56 8.91 -4.69
C ASP A 114 28.23 8.52 -5.36
N GLU A 115 27.31 9.44 -5.50
CA GLU A 115 26.04 9.24 -6.19
C GLU A 115 26.24 8.90 -7.66
N LYS A 116 27.17 9.58 -8.33
CA LYS A 116 27.51 9.29 -9.72
C LYS A 116 28.13 7.90 -9.88
N SER A 117 29.05 7.54 -9.01
CA SER A 117 29.69 6.23 -9.02
C SER A 117 28.67 5.11 -8.77
N LEU A 118 27.74 5.35 -7.83
CA LEU A 118 26.67 4.39 -7.48
C LEU A 118 25.73 4.13 -8.68
N ILE A 119 25.21 5.18 -9.31
CA ILE A 119 24.26 5.00 -10.42
C ILE A 119 24.93 4.38 -11.65
N ASP A 120 26.18 4.75 -11.94
CA ASP A 120 26.95 4.17 -13.03
C ASP A 120 27.25 2.68 -12.79
N GLY A 121 27.61 2.30 -11.58
CA GLY A 121 27.85 0.91 -11.17
C GLY A 121 26.58 0.07 -11.27
N ILE A 122 25.47 0.57 -10.75
CA ILE A 122 24.16 -0.11 -10.79
C ILE A 122 23.72 -0.32 -12.26
N LEU A 123 23.82 0.70 -13.10
CA LEU A 123 23.46 0.57 -14.52
C LEU A 123 24.32 -0.48 -15.23
N PHE A 124 25.61 -0.49 -14.94
CA PHE A 124 26.51 -1.49 -15.52
C PHE A 124 26.10 -2.91 -15.11
N GLU A 125 25.91 -3.17 -13.83
CA GLU A 125 25.54 -4.49 -13.30
C GLU A 125 24.19 -4.97 -13.85
N LEU A 126 23.17 -4.12 -13.82
CA LEU A 126 21.83 -4.48 -14.29
C LEU A 126 21.81 -4.74 -15.80
N ARG A 127 22.56 -3.97 -16.59
CA ARG A 127 22.70 -4.21 -18.04
C ARG A 127 23.42 -5.51 -18.33
N MET A 128 24.51 -5.79 -17.64
CA MET A 128 25.24 -7.06 -17.78
C MET A 128 24.35 -8.24 -17.43
N ARG A 129 23.51 -8.11 -16.44
CA ARG A 129 22.56 -9.14 -16.03
C ARG A 129 21.44 -9.32 -17.05
N TYR A 130 20.96 -8.25 -17.63
CA TYR A 130 19.91 -8.28 -18.64
C TYR A 130 20.33 -9.05 -19.91
N VAL A 131 21.59 -8.96 -20.31
CA VAL A 131 22.11 -9.62 -21.52
C VAL A 131 22.58 -11.08 -21.30
N LYS A 132 22.61 -11.54 -20.06
CA LYS A 132 22.87 -12.97 -19.73
C LYS A 132 21.60 -13.80 -19.84
#